data_f8ffece9e9a2c839589ef2b0987ce217
#
_entry.id   f8ffece9e9a2c839589ef2b0987ce217
#
_cell.length_a   1.000
_cell.length_b   1.000
_cell.length_c   1.000
_cell.angle_alpha   90.00
_cell.angle_beta   90.00
_cell.angle_gamma   90.00
#
_symmetry.space_group_name_H-M   'P 1'
#
loop_
_entity.id
_entity.type
_entity.pdbx_description
1 polymer ?
#
loop_
_entity_poly.entity_id
_entity_poly.type
_entity_poly.pdbx_seq_one_letter_code
_entity_poly.pdbx_strand_id
1 'polypeptide(L)'
;GSDARDSNAASAALIRRTLAAHGFDENTLALLPPTHEATAALLGATGLVDLVIPRGGRGLIDFVRDHARVPVIETGAGVCHAYFDRSGDTEKGAAIVLNAKTRRVSVCNALDTLVVHRDRLTDLPRLCRPLAEKGVELQADEAARTALHGNYPAALLRAANTASFGTEFLSLRLSIRTVVSLDEALAHIARYSSQHSETIIAEDAEAIRTFQREVDAACVYANVSTAFTDGAQFGMGAEIGISTQKLHARG
;
A
#
# COMPACT_ATOMS: atom_id res chain seq x y z
N GLY A 1 -17.87 2.18 -9.02
CA GLY A 1 -17.44 3.08 -10.08
C GLY A 1 -18.06 2.72 -11.42
N SER A 2 -17.86 3.53 -12.45
CA SER A 2 -18.41 3.33 -13.80
C SER A 2 -18.05 1.96 -14.39
N ASP A 3 -16.83 1.51 -14.18
CA ASP A 3 -16.28 0.27 -14.73
C ASP A 3 -16.92 -1.00 -14.14
N ALA A 4 -17.48 -0.91 -12.94
CA ALA A 4 -18.12 -2.04 -12.25
C ALA A 4 -19.64 -1.90 -12.18
N ARG A 5 -20.25 -0.99 -12.92
CA ARG A 5 -21.68 -0.67 -12.85
C ARG A 5 -22.56 -1.91 -13.03
N ASP A 6 -22.35 -2.63 -14.11
CA ASP A 6 -23.19 -3.78 -14.46
C ASP A 6 -22.95 -4.97 -13.52
N SER A 7 -21.68 -5.19 -13.12
CA SER A 7 -21.32 -6.20 -12.12
C SER A 7 -21.95 -5.88 -10.76
N ASN A 8 -21.93 -4.61 -10.33
CA ASN A 8 -22.57 -4.19 -9.09
C ASN A 8 -24.08 -4.38 -9.14
N ALA A 9 -24.73 -4.03 -10.25
CA ALA A 9 -26.17 -4.23 -10.42
C ALA A 9 -26.55 -5.72 -10.37
N ALA A 10 -25.82 -6.58 -11.08
CA ALA A 10 -26.03 -8.02 -11.07
C ALA A 10 -25.81 -8.64 -9.68
N SER A 11 -24.74 -8.24 -8.99
CA SER A 11 -24.43 -8.71 -7.64
C SER A 11 -25.48 -8.28 -6.63
N ALA A 12 -25.90 -7.01 -6.65
CA ALA A 12 -26.94 -6.51 -5.77
C ALA A 12 -28.29 -7.23 -6.00
N ALA A 13 -28.66 -7.44 -7.25
CA ALA A 13 -29.89 -8.18 -7.61
C ALA A 13 -29.83 -9.65 -7.12
N LEU A 14 -28.68 -10.31 -7.24
CA LEU A 14 -28.50 -11.68 -6.75
C LEU A 14 -28.63 -11.74 -5.22
N ILE A 15 -27.92 -10.86 -4.50
CA ILE A 15 -27.95 -10.83 -3.03
C ILE A 15 -29.38 -10.54 -2.53
N ARG A 16 -30.09 -9.57 -3.09
CA ARG A 16 -31.46 -9.24 -2.71
C ARG A 16 -32.41 -10.43 -2.90
N ARG A 17 -32.33 -11.12 -4.03
CA ARG A 17 -33.14 -12.34 -4.26
C ARG A 17 -32.82 -13.44 -3.25
N THR A 18 -31.55 -13.60 -2.90
CA THR A 18 -31.13 -14.61 -1.92
C THR A 18 -31.66 -14.25 -0.53
N LEU A 19 -31.56 -12.98 -0.11
CA LEU A 19 -32.12 -12.49 1.15
C LEU A 19 -33.63 -12.78 1.22
N ALA A 20 -34.39 -12.42 0.18
CA ALA A 20 -35.83 -12.67 0.11
C ALA A 20 -36.17 -14.17 0.18
N ALA A 21 -35.41 -15.03 -0.51
CA ALA A 21 -35.59 -16.48 -0.49
C ALA A 21 -35.36 -17.10 0.91
N HIS A 22 -34.56 -16.45 1.76
CA HIS A 22 -34.30 -16.86 3.15
C HIS A 22 -35.13 -16.10 4.19
N GLY A 23 -36.14 -15.33 3.79
CA GLY A 23 -37.06 -14.63 4.67
C GLY A 23 -36.53 -13.31 5.24
N PHE A 24 -35.43 -12.79 4.71
CA PHE A 24 -34.91 -11.45 5.06
C PHE A 24 -35.52 -10.37 4.18
N ASP A 25 -35.59 -9.14 4.71
CA ASP A 25 -36.01 -7.99 3.93
C ASP A 25 -34.99 -7.71 2.80
N GLU A 26 -35.46 -7.69 1.56
CA GLU A 26 -34.61 -7.38 0.40
C GLU A 26 -34.01 -5.97 0.45
N ASN A 27 -34.61 -5.05 1.22
CA ASN A 27 -34.10 -3.70 1.43
C ASN A 27 -32.90 -3.65 2.39
N THR A 28 -32.51 -4.78 3.01
CA THR A 28 -31.24 -4.91 3.76
C THR A 28 -30.03 -4.50 2.91
N LEU A 29 -30.10 -4.65 1.59
CA LEU A 29 -29.11 -4.16 0.64
C LEU A 29 -29.78 -3.21 -0.36
N ALA A 30 -29.31 -1.97 -0.42
CA ALA A 30 -29.70 -0.98 -1.42
C ALA A 30 -28.53 -0.61 -2.34
N LEU A 31 -28.81 -0.50 -3.64
CA LEU A 31 -27.87 0.03 -4.62
C LEU A 31 -28.32 1.44 -5.01
N LEU A 32 -27.52 2.44 -4.70
CA LEU A 32 -27.81 3.83 -5.04
C LEU A 32 -27.46 4.11 -6.52
N PRO A 33 -28.08 5.12 -7.14
CA PRO A 33 -27.71 5.56 -8.48
C PRO A 33 -26.21 5.94 -8.53
N PRO A 34 -25.47 5.55 -9.59
CA PRO A 34 -24.04 5.84 -9.70
C PRO A 34 -23.80 7.28 -10.17
N THR A 35 -24.37 8.27 -9.50
CA THR A 35 -24.27 9.70 -9.82
C THR A 35 -23.57 10.48 -8.72
N HIS A 36 -23.00 11.63 -9.07
CA HIS A 36 -22.36 12.53 -8.10
C HIS A 36 -23.38 13.09 -7.10
N GLU A 37 -24.61 13.37 -7.56
CA GLU A 37 -25.69 13.87 -6.71
C GLU A 37 -26.09 12.85 -5.64
N ALA A 38 -26.23 11.56 -6.02
CA ALA A 38 -26.54 10.50 -5.07
C ALA A 38 -25.39 10.30 -4.05
N THR A 39 -24.14 10.41 -4.49
CA THR A 39 -22.98 10.38 -3.59
C THR A 39 -23.01 11.56 -2.62
N ALA A 40 -23.23 12.78 -3.10
CA ALA A 40 -23.26 13.96 -2.27
C ALA A 40 -24.42 13.90 -1.26
N ALA A 41 -25.61 13.41 -1.67
CA ALA A 41 -26.75 13.20 -0.78
C ALA A 41 -26.42 12.19 0.32
N LEU A 42 -25.76 11.07 -0.01
CA LEU A 42 -25.32 10.07 0.96
C LEU A 42 -24.36 10.67 1.99
N LEU A 43 -23.37 11.44 1.54
CA LEU A 43 -22.36 12.06 2.41
C LEU A 43 -22.96 13.10 3.37
N GLY A 44 -24.11 13.69 3.00
CA GLY A 44 -24.85 14.63 3.83
C GLY A 44 -25.95 14.02 4.71
N ALA A 45 -26.19 12.71 4.61
CA ALA A 45 -27.34 12.03 5.22
C ALA A 45 -27.14 11.74 6.73
N THR A 46 -26.88 12.78 7.52
CA THR A 46 -26.73 12.69 8.98
C THR A 46 -27.99 12.16 9.63
N GLY A 47 -27.83 11.20 10.56
CA GLY A 47 -28.91 10.51 11.21
C GLY A 47 -29.62 9.41 10.41
N LEU A 48 -29.20 9.21 9.15
CA LEU A 48 -29.66 8.13 8.28
C LEU A 48 -28.52 7.17 7.88
N VAL A 49 -27.27 7.66 7.90
CA VAL A 49 -26.08 6.89 7.59
C VAL A 49 -25.12 6.97 8.75
N ASP A 50 -24.75 5.83 9.31
CA ASP A 50 -23.85 5.73 10.46
C ASP A 50 -22.39 5.78 10.06
N LEU A 51 -22.03 5.24 8.88
CA LEU A 51 -20.66 5.12 8.42
C LEU A 51 -20.56 5.04 6.90
N VAL A 52 -19.59 5.73 6.33
CA VAL A 52 -19.19 5.63 4.93
C VAL A 52 -17.77 5.04 4.83
N ILE A 53 -17.61 4.03 3.98
CA ILE A 53 -16.30 3.42 3.66
C ILE A 53 -16.06 3.62 2.16
N PRO A 54 -15.38 4.69 1.74
CA PRO A 54 -15.16 4.95 0.32
C PRO A 54 -14.15 3.97 -0.28
N ARG A 55 -14.45 3.51 -1.49
CA ARG A 55 -13.56 2.64 -2.29
C ARG A 55 -13.40 3.23 -3.67
N GLY A 56 -12.19 3.56 -4.06
CA GLY A 56 -11.89 4.14 -5.37
C GLY A 56 -10.53 4.83 -5.42
N GLY A 57 -10.27 5.56 -6.50
CA GLY A 57 -9.05 6.34 -6.65
C GLY A 57 -8.98 7.53 -5.69
N ARG A 58 -7.78 8.10 -5.56
CA ARG A 58 -7.47 9.19 -4.62
C ARG A 58 -8.46 10.36 -4.69
N GLY A 59 -8.87 10.78 -5.91
CA GLY A 59 -9.84 11.88 -6.07
C GLY A 59 -11.19 11.62 -5.41
N LEU A 60 -11.69 10.37 -5.43
CA LEU A 60 -12.92 10.01 -4.72
C LEU A 60 -12.71 10.04 -3.19
N ILE A 61 -11.60 9.50 -2.72
CA ILE A 61 -11.28 9.47 -1.29
C ILE A 61 -11.16 10.90 -0.74
N ASP A 62 -10.41 11.77 -1.45
CA ASP A 62 -10.26 13.18 -1.09
C ASP A 62 -11.60 13.90 -1.09
N PHE A 63 -12.44 13.67 -2.12
CA PHE A 63 -13.78 14.23 -2.19
C PHE A 63 -14.65 13.82 -1.00
N VAL A 64 -14.67 12.54 -0.65
CA VAL A 64 -15.44 12.02 0.49
C VAL A 64 -14.94 12.64 1.79
N ARG A 65 -13.63 12.66 2.03
CA ARG A 65 -13.02 13.24 3.23
C ARG A 65 -13.40 14.71 3.40
N ASP A 66 -13.38 15.49 2.32
CA ASP A 66 -13.58 16.93 2.37
C ASP A 66 -15.07 17.33 2.46
N HIS A 67 -16.02 16.45 2.07
CA HIS A 67 -17.45 16.78 1.96
C HIS A 67 -18.35 15.95 2.87
N ALA A 68 -17.87 14.84 3.47
CA ALA A 68 -18.72 14.02 4.32
C ALA A 68 -19.08 14.73 5.62
N ARG A 69 -20.36 14.67 5.98
CA ARG A 69 -20.92 15.08 7.27
C ARG A 69 -21.25 13.87 8.16
N VAL A 70 -21.03 12.70 7.65
CA VAL A 70 -21.19 11.40 8.34
C VAL A 70 -19.81 10.82 8.62
N PRO A 71 -19.66 9.95 9.62
CA PRO A 71 -18.39 9.27 9.89
C PRO A 71 -17.83 8.55 8.65
N VAL A 72 -16.52 8.64 8.45
CA VAL A 72 -15.82 8.02 7.32
C VAL A 72 -14.66 7.18 7.84
N ILE A 73 -14.55 5.95 7.36
CA ILE A 73 -13.31 5.16 7.43
C ILE A 73 -12.70 5.16 6.03
N GLU A 74 -11.71 6.02 5.81
CA GLU A 74 -11.06 6.07 4.51
C GLU A 74 -10.00 4.99 4.37
N THR A 75 -10.03 4.32 3.22
CA THR A 75 -8.96 3.45 2.77
C THR A 75 -8.07 4.27 1.85
N GLY A 76 -6.95 4.75 2.40
CA GLY A 76 -6.01 5.60 1.67
C GLY A 76 -5.24 4.86 0.57
N ALA A 77 -4.48 5.62 -0.22
CA ALA A 77 -3.47 5.07 -1.10
C ALA A 77 -2.40 4.32 -0.29
N GLY A 78 -1.86 3.26 -0.85
CA GLY A 78 -0.82 2.46 -0.21
C GLY A 78 0.56 2.79 -0.78
N VAL A 79 1.25 3.82 -0.28
CA VAL A 79 2.67 4.04 -0.58
C VAL A 79 3.50 3.34 0.48
N CYS A 80 3.96 2.13 0.18
CA CYS A 80 4.66 1.26 1.12
C CYS A 80 6.17 1.26 0.92
N HIS A 81 6.93 1.18 2.04
CA HIS A 81 8.39 1.17 2.03
C HIS A 81 8.96 -0.13 2.63
N ALA A 82 10.11 -0.53 2.12
CA ALA A 82 10.99 -1.50 2.76
C ALA A 82 12.35 -0.85 3.00
N TYR A 83 12.81 -0.81 4.24
CA TYR A 83 14.16 -0.36 4.55
C TYR A 83 15.11 -1.54 4.68
N PHE A 84 16.12 -1.59 3.80
CA PHE A 84 17.21 -2.53 3.87
C PHE A 84 18.35 -1.92 4.68
N ASP A 85 18.43 -2.34 5.93
CA ASP A 85 19.39 -1.86 6.91
C ASP A 85 20.82 -2.33 6.62
N ARG A 86 21.80 -1.66 7.22
CA ARG A 86 23.21 -2.08 7.15
C ARG A 86 23.43 -3.51 7.64
N SER A 87 22.63 -4.00 8.56
CA SER A 87 22.69 -5.35 9.11
C SER A 87 21.85 -6.38 8.35
N GLY A 88 21.10 -5.96 7.29
CA GLY A 88 20.16 -6.82 6.59
C GLY A 88 20.81 -8.01 5.89
N ASP A 89 20.17 -9.16 5.92
CA ASP A 89 20.58 -10.32 5.13
C ASP A 89 20.11 -10.14 3.67
N THR A 90 21.05 -10.27 2.71
CA THR A 90 20.77 -10.00 1.29
C THR A 90 19.82 -11.02 0.67
N GLU A 91 19.90 -12.29 1.05
CA GLU A 91 19.03 -13.33 0.47
C GLU A 91 17.60 -13.19 1.00
N LYS A 92 17.43 -12.98 2.32
CA LYS A 92 16.14 -12.67 2.91
C LYS A 92 15.56 -11.40 2.28
N GLY A 93 16.39 -10.35 2.14
CA GLY A 93 15.99 -9.09 1.54
C GLY A 93 15.50 -9.25 0.10
N ALA A 94 16.21 -9.99 -0.73
CA ALA A 94 15.82 -10.25 -2.11
C ALA A 94 14.46 -10.96 -2.19
N ALA A 95 14.22 -11.97 -1.34
CA ALA A 95 12.96 -12.70 -1.28
C ALA A 95 11.80 -11.81 -0.81
N ILE A 96 12.03 -11.00 0.24
CA ILE A 96 11.04 -10.08 0.81
C ILE A 96 10.65 -9.01 -0.22
N VAL A 97 11.62 -8.34 -0.83
CA VAL A 97 11.40 -7.26 -1.79
C VAL A 97 10.72 -7.80 -3.06
N LEU A 98 11.15 -8.97 -3.55
CA LEU A 98 10.49 -9.65 -4.67
C LEU A 98 9.02 -9.92 -4.37
N ASN A 99 8.73 -10.57 -3.24
CA ASN A 99 7.36 -10.87 -2.83
C ASN A 99 6.53 -9.60 -2.67
N ALA A 100 7.04 -8.61 -1.94
CA ALA A 100 6.33 -7.36 -1.66
C ALA A 100 5.98 -6.59 -2.94
N LYS A 101 6.86 -6.63 -3.97
CA LYS A 101 6.61 -5.92 -5.23
C LYS A 101 5.83 -6.72 -6.25
N THR A 102 6.03 -8.04 -6.35
CA THR A 102 5.56 -8.80 -7.52
C THR A 102 4.44 -9.78 -7.24
N ARG A 103 4.10 -10.06 -5.97
CA ARG A 103 2.98 -10.95 -5.63
C ARG A 103 1.67 -10.44 -6.23
N ARG A 104 1.37 -9.15 -6.07
CA ARG A 104 0.21 -8.48 -6.63
C ARG A 104 0.46 -6.97 -6.67
N VAL A 105 0.65 -6.41 -7.85
CA VAL A 105 1.06 -5.00 -8.01
C VAL A 105 -0.07 -3.99 -7.82
N SER A 106 -1.32 -4.41 -8.00
CA SER A 106 -2.50 -3.53 -8.02
C SER A 106 -3.21 -3.42 -6.67
N VAL A 107 -2.49 -3.65 -5.57
CA VAL A 107 -3.04 -3.59 -4.20
C VAL A 107 -2.24 -2.61 -3.35
N CYS A 108 -2.91 -2.04 -2.33
CA CYS A 108 -2.38 -0.98 -1.48
C CYS A 108 -1.19 -1.38 -0.59
N ASN A 109 -0.93 -2.69 -0.40
CA ASN A 109 0.22 -3.19 0.35
C ASN A 109 1.41 -3.58 -0.54
N ALA A 110 1.34 -3.32 -1.86
CA ALA A 110 2.47 -3.54 -2.76
C ALA A 110 3.60 -2.55 -2.46
N LEU A 111 4.83 -3.04 -2.51
CA LEU A 111 6.00 -2.21 -2.25
C LEU A 111 6.19 -1.15 -3.35
N ASP A 112 6.36 0.12 -2.97
CA ASP A 112 6.61 1.22 -3.91
C ASP A 112 8.00 1.84 -3.76
N THR A 113 8.59 1.78 -2.55
CA THR A 113 9.94 2.31 -2.35
C THR A 113 10.79 1.34 -1.53
N LEU A 114 11.96 1.01 -2.07
CA LEU A 114 13.06 0.35 -1.36
C LEU A 114 14.04 1.42 -0.88
N VAL A 115 14.16 1.58 0.43
CA VAL A 115 15.17 2.44 1.07
C VAL A 115 16.37 1.57 1.42
N VAL A 116 17.58 1.95 1.00
CA VAL A 116 18.79 1.12 1.16
C VAL A 116 19.85 1.89 1.92
N HIS A 117 20.42 1.27 2.96
CA HIS A 117 21.58 1.82 3.63
C HIS A 117 22.78 1.90 2.67
N ARG A 118 23.49 3.03 2.65
CA ARG A 118 24.60 3.27 1.69
C ARG A 118 25.69 2.22 1.73
N ASP A 119 25.99 1.66 2.89
CA ASP A 119 27.03 0.62 3.06
C ASP A 119 26.63 -0.70 2.41
N ARG A 120 25.39 -0.84 1.96
CA ARG A 120 24.84 -2.03 1.31
C ARG A 120 24.58 -1.83 -0.20
N LEU A 121 25.08 -0.75 -0.78
CA LEU A 121 24.96 -0.51 -2.22
C LEU A 121 25.66 -1.58 -3.06
N THR A 122 26.72 -2.21 -2.54
CA THR A 122 27.41 -3.34 -3.20
C THR A 122 26.54 -4.60 -3.30
N ASP A 123 25.55 -4.75 -2.40
CA ASP A 123 24.62 -5.87 -2.41
C ASP A 123 23.40 -5.61 -3.29
N LEU A 124 23.15 -4.35 -3.65
CA LEU A 124 21.97 -3.92 -4.37
C LEU A 124 21.73 -4.68 -5.69
N PRO A 125 22.76 -5.00 -6.51
CA PRO A 125 22.60 -5.83 -7.70
C PRO A 125 22.04 -7.22 -7.40
N ARG A 126 22.49 -7.86 -6.30
CA ARG A 126 22.02 -9.18 -5.88
C ARG A 126 20.59 -9.08 -5.32
N LEU A 127 20.32 -8.07 -4.54
CA LEU A 127 19.00 -7.79 -3.97
C LEU A 127 17.93 -7.57 -5.07
N CYS A 128 18.30 -6.86 -6.14
CA CYS A 128 17.38 -6.49 -7.22
C CYS A 128 17.32 -7.48 -8.39
N ARG A 129 18.23 -8.44 -8.48
CA ARG A 129 18.26 -9.41 -9.61
C ARG A 129 16.93 -10.11 -9.84
N PRO A 130 16.20 -10.63 -8.81
CA PRO A 130 14.92 -11.28 -9.04
C PRO A 130 13.85 -10.33 -9.58
N LEU A 131 13.95 -9.03 -9.29
CA LEU A 131 13.04 -8.01 -9.83
C LEU A 131 13.25 -7.82 -11.33
N ALA A 132 14.51 -7.88 -11.81
CA ALA A 132 14.82 -7.81 -13.23
C ALA A 132 14.17 -8.96 -14.02
N GLU A 133 14.19 -10.16 -13.47
CA GLU A 133 13.56 -11.36 -14.06
C GLU A 133 12.03 -11.21 -14.18
N LYS A 134 11.41 -10.36 -13.34
CA LYS A 134 9.98 -10.01 -13.39
C LYS A 134 9.68 -8.76 -14.21
N GLY A 135 10.70 -8.13 -14.80
CA GLY A 135 10.51 -6.93 -15.60
C GLY A 135 10.16 -5.68 -14.79
N VAL A 136 10.56 -5.59 -13.53
CA VAL A 136 10.30 -4.42 -12.69
C VAL A 136 11.16 -3.24 -13.16
N GLU A 137 10.55 -2.11 -13.46
CA GLU A 137 11.25 -0.85 -13.70
C GLU A 137 11.70 -0.24 -12.37
N LEU A 138 13.00 0.06 -12.25
CA LEU A 138 13.55 0.73 -11.07
C LEU A 138 13.77 2.21 -11.35
N GLN A 139 13.24 3.07 -10.47
CA GLN A 139 13.50 4.50 -10.41
C GLN A 139 14.43 4.77 -9.25
N ALA A 140 15.74 4.82 -9.52
CA ALA A 140 16.78 4.85 -8.49
C ALA A 140 17.42 6.25 -8.38
N ASP A 141 17.76 6.65 -7.14
CA ASP A 141 18.62 7.81 -6.96
C ASP A 141 20.01 7.58 -7.56
N GLU A 142 20.86 8.60 -7.61
CA GLU A 142 22.13 8.53 -8.31
C GLU A 142 23.07 7.44 -7.76
N ALA A 143 23.13 7.29 -6.43
CA ALA A 143 23.99 6.30 -5.80
C ALA A 143 23.54 4.86 -6.09
N ALA A 144 22.25 4.58 -5.94
CA ALA A 144 21.67 3.30 -6.26
C ALA A 144 21.74 2.99 -7.77
N ARG A 145 21.50 4.00 -8.63
CA ARG A 145 21.62 3.85 -10.07
C ARG A 145 23.05 3.51 -10.50
N THR A 146 24.04 4.14 -9.88
CA THR A 146 25.46 3.84 -10.14
C THR A 146 25.80 2.40 -9.73
N ALA A 147 25.33 1.94 -8.56
CA ALA A 147 25.55 0.56 -8.11
C ALA A 147 24.88 -0.49 -9.00
N LEU A 148 23.75 -0.15 -9.61
CA LEU A 148 22.99 -1.03 -10.50
C LEU A 148 23.47 -0.97 -11.96
N HIS A 149 24.29 0.02 -12.32
CA HIS A 149 24.76 0.18 -13.69
C HIS A 149 25.57 -1.06 -14.15
N GLY A 150 25.20 -1.61 -15.31
CA GLY A 150 25.79 -2.86 -15.83
C GLY A 150 25.31 -4.15 -15.15
N ASN A 151 24.59 -4.07 -14.01
CA ASN A 151 24.10 -5.21 -13.25
C ASN A 151 22.54 -5.33 -13.27
N TYR A 152 21.87 -4.34 -13.82
CA TYR A 152 20.40 -4.32 -14.03
C TYR A 152 20.11 -3.96 -15.48
N PRO A 153 19.04 -4.48 -16.12
CA PRO A 153 18.71 -4.15 -17.50
C PRO A 153 18.57 -2.65 -17.71
N ALA A 154 19.36 -2.07 -18.61
CA ALA A 154 19.38 -0.62 -18.85
C ALA A 154 18.02 -0.07 -19.29
N ALA A 155 17.22 -0.88 -19.99
CA ALA A 155 15.86 -0.53 -20.40
C ALA A 155 14.88 -0.38 -19.20
N LEU A 156 15.18 -0.97 -18.04
CA LEU A 156 14.36 -0.97 -16.83
C LEU A 156 14.94 -0.08 -15.70
N LEU A 157 16.06 0.62 -15.94
CA LEU A 157 16.70 1.47 -14.93
C LEU A 157 16.55 2.95 -15.32
N ARG A 158 15.89 3.71 -14.46
CA ARG A 158 15.60 5.14 -14.64
C ARG A 158 16.14 5.95 -13.46
N ALA A 159 16.37 7.25 -13.70
CA ALA A 159 16.64 8.18 -12.61
C ALA A 159 15.35 8.48 -11.84
N ALA A 160 15.42 8.40 -10.52
CA ALA A 160 14.33 8.86 -9.66
C ALA A 160 14.25 10.39 -9.65
N ASN A 161 13.06 10.91 -9.44
CA ASN A 161 12.79 12.30 -9.10
C ASN A 161 12.02 12.37 -7.78
N THR A 162 11.73 13.57 -7.29
CA THR A 162 11.04 13.74 -6.00
C THR A 162 9.66 13.06 -5.96
N ALA A 163 8.92 13.06 -7.08
CA ALA A 163 7.60 12.43 -7.14
C ALA A 163 7.69 10.89 -7.10
N SER A 164 8.82 10.29 -7.50
CA SER A 164 9.00 8.85 -7.49
C SER A 164 8.82 8.23 -6.11
N PHE A 165 9.18 8.95 -5.03
CA PHE A 165 9.20 8.41 -3.67
C PHE A 165 7.84 8.43 -2.94
N GLY A 166 6.90 9.27 -3.40
CA GLY A 166 5.54 9.37 -2.82
C GLY A 166 4.44 8.88 -3.76
N THR A 167 4.79 8.02 -4.72
CA THR A 167 3.86 7.51 -5.73
C THR A 167 3.47 6.07 -5.44
N GLU A 168 2.17 5.81 -5.35
CA GLU A 168 1.62 4.46 -5.43
C GLU A 168 1.61 4.04 -6.90
N PHE A 169 2.51 3.14 -7.28
CA PHE A 169 2.72 2.80 -8.70
C PHE A 169 1.64 1.89 -9.28
N LEU A 170 1.06 1.01 -8.49
CA LEU A 170 0.08 0.00 -8.93
C LEU A 170 0.52 -0.79 -10.19
N SER A 171 1.82 -0.93 -10.36
CA SER A 171 2.46 -1.56 -11.53
C SER A 171 3.83 -2.13 -11.16
N LEU A 172 4.49 -2.79 -12.11
CA LEU A 172 5.86 -3.31 -11.93
C LEU A 172 6.89 -2.16 -11.98
N ARG A 173 6.75 -1.20 -11.07
CA ARG A 173 7.67 -0.08 -10.84
C ARG A 173 8.02 -0.01 -9.37
N LEU A 174 9.27 0.35 -9.07
CA LEU A 174 9.79 0.46 -7.72
C LEU A 174 10.77 1.63 -7.65
N SER A 175 10.65 2.50 -6.65
CA SER A 175 11.66 3.51 -6.36
C SER A 175 12.76 2.96 -5.48
N ILE A 176 13.99 3.47 -5.63
CA ILE A 176 15.10 3.15 -4.73
C ILE A 176 15.70 4.45 -4.19
N ARG A 177 15.76 4.56 -2.87
CA ARG A 177 16.37 5.67 -2.12
C ARG A 177 17.56 5.17 -1.31
N THR A 178 18.72 5.82 -1.45
CA THR A 178 19.90 5.57 -0.62
C THR A 178 19.89 6.50 0.59
N VAL A 179 20.19 5.95 1.76
CA VAL A 179 20.26 6.68 3.04
C VAL A 179 21.54 6.33 3.78
N VAL A 180 22.01 7.22 4.68
CA VAL A 180 23.26 7.03 5.43
C VAL A 180 23.03 6.47 6.84
N SER A 181 21.79 6.44 7.31
CA SER A 181 21.43 5.98 8.66
C SER A 181 19.99 5.52 8.74
N LEU A 182 19.63 4.84 9.84
CA LEU A 182 18.24 4.53 10.18
C LEU A 182 17.41 5.81 10.36
N ASP A 183 17.95 6.85 10.97
CA ASP A 183 17.23 8.12 11.17
C ASP A 183 16.86 8.79 9.84
N GLU A 184 17.75 8.73 8.84
CA GLU A 184 17.42 9.23 7.49
C GLU A 184 16.35 8.36 6.82
N ALA A 185 16.37 7.04 7.03
CA ALA A 185 15.33 6.15 6.53
C ALA A 185 13.96 6.46 7.17
N LEU A 186 13.93 6.67 8.51
CA LEU A 186 12.73 7.06 9.24
C LEU A 186 12.18 8.41 8.76
N ALA A 187 13.06 9.41 8.57
CA ALA A 187 12.67 10.71 8.04
C ALA A 187 12.12 10.62 6.61
N HIS A 188 12.70 9.76 5.77
CA HIS A 188 12.20 9.52 4.41
C HIS A 188 10.81 8.88 4.44
N ILE A 189 10.63 7.83 5.25
CA ILE A 189 9.34 7.15 5.41
C ILE A 189 8.29 8.11 5.96
N ALA A 190 8.60 8.87 7.01
CA ALA A 190 7.67 9.86 7.58
C ALA A 190 7.21 10.90 6.55
N ARG A 191 8.05 11.25 5.58
CA ARG A 191 7.73 12.23 4.54
C ARG A 191 6.89 11.68 3.39
N TYR A 192 7.12 10.43 2.98
CA TYR A 192 6.60 9.90 1.72
C TYR A 192 5.60 8.76 1.88
N SER A 193 5.55 8.13 3.05
CA SER A 193 4.60 7.05 3.33
C SER A 193 3.16 7.54 3.35
N SER A 194 2.26 6.66 2.93
CA SER A 194 0.83 6.80 3.19
C SER A 194 0.40 6.31 4.57
N GLN A 195 1.34 5.88 5.41
CA GLN A 195 1.09 5.27 6.74
C GLN A 195 0.32 3.93 6.65
N HIS A 196 0.49 3.20 5.55
CA HIS A 196 -0.18 1.91 5.33
C HIS A 196 0.65 0.75 5.88
N SER A 197 1.72 0.36 5.22
CA SER A 197 2.54 -0.82 5.57
C SER A 197 4.01 -0.55 5.31
N GLU A 198 4.82 -0.72 6.35
CA GLU A 198 6.24 -0.48 6.31
C GLU A 198 7.00 -1.68 6.84
N THR A 199 8.17 -1.97 6.30
CA THR A 199 9.02 -3.07 6.79
C THR A 199 10.49 -2.68 6.87
N ILE A 200 11.18 -3.19 7.87
CA ILE A 200 12.64 -3.19 7.96
C ILE A 200 13.19 -4.58 7.67
N ILE A 201 14.28 -4.66 6.93
CA ILE A 201 15.06 -5.87 6.71
C ILE A 201 16.40 -5.71 7.41
N ALA A 202 16.55 -6.33 8.56
CA ALA A 202 17.68 -6.14 9.46
C ALA A 202 17.91 -7.37 10.34
N GLU A 203 19.16 -7.60 10.75
CA GLU A 203 19.52 -8.60 11.76
C GLU A 203 19.86 -7.93 13.13
N ASP A 204 20.02 -6.61 13.15
CA ASP A 204 20.21 -5.83 14.38
C ASP A 204 18.89 -5.63 15.11
N ALA A 205 18.75 -6.25 16.28
CA ALA A 205 17.54 -6.18 17.09
C ALA A 205 17.21 -4.77 17.59
N GLU A 206 18.22 -3.91 17.80
CA GLU A 206 17.98 -2.50 18.21
C GLU A 206 17.43 -1.67 17.06
N ALA A 207 17.97 -1.84 15.86
CA ALA A 207 17.45 -1.21 14.65
C ALA A 207 15.99 -1.62 14.41
N ILE A 208 15.67 -2.91 14.57
CA ILE A 208 14.30 -3.43 14.44
C ILE A 208 13.36 -2.77 15.47
N ARG A 209 13.74 -2.76 16.76
CA ARG A 209 12.91 -2.16 17.81
C ARG A 209 12.69 -0.67 17.58
N THR A 210 13.74 0.06 17.17
CA THR A 210 13.65 1.49 16.87
C THR A 210 12.72 1.72 15.68
N PHE A 211 12.88 0.98 14.59
CA PHE A 211 12.00 1.09 13.42
C PHE A 211 10.53 0.84 13.79
N GLN A 212 10.26 -0.23 14.53
CA GLN A 212 8.88 -0.59 14.93
C GLN A 212 8.25 0.41 15.89
N ARG A 213 9.04 1.12 16.69
CA ARG A 213 8.57 2.15 17.63
C ARG A 213 8.33 3.49 16.94
N GLU A 214 9.23 3.89 16.03
CA GLU A 214 9.24 5.24 15.45
C GLU A 214 8.41 5.37 14.17
N VAL A 215 8.17 4.28 13.44
CA VAL A 215 7.38 4.32 12.20
C VAL A 215 5.89 4.40 12.52
N ASP A 216 5.25 5.46 12.05
CA ASP A 216 3.82 5.69 12.20
C ASP A 216 3.06 5.13 10.98
N ALA A 217 2.68 3.86 11.05
CA ALA A 217 1.89 3.19 10.02
C ALA A 217 0.89 2.20 10.62
N ALA A 218 -0.10 1.79 9.83
CA ALA A 218 -1.09 0.80 10.26
C ALA A 218 -0.44 -0.56 10.56
N CYS A 219 0.57 -0.94 9.76
CA CYS A 219 1.34 -2.15 9.94
C CYS A 219 2.83 -1.86 9.83
N VAL A 220 3.61 -2.28 10.82
CA VAL A 220 5.07 -2.12 10.86
C VAL A 220 5.71 -3.47 11.11
N TYR A 221 6.48 -3.94 10.14
CA TYR A 221 7.04 -5.27 10.10
C TYR A 221 8.57 -5.28 10.24
N ALA A 222 9.10 -6.42 10.62
CA ALA A 222 10.53 -6.73 10.55
C ALA A 222 10.73 -8.07 9.84
N ASN A 223 11.57 -8.10 8.81
CA ASN A 223 11.92 -9.29 8.03
C ASN A 223 10.72 -10.03 7.42
N VAL A 224 9.68 -9.27 7.08
CA VAL A 224 8.43 -9.76 6.45
C VAL A 224 8.02 -8.82 5.33
N SER A 225 7.41 -9.35 4.29
CA SER A 225 6.88 -8.58 3.16
C SER A 225 5.71 -7.70 3.59
N THR A 226 5.60 -6.48 3.04
CA THR A 226 4.43 -5.60 3.21
C THR A 226 3.13 -6.27 2.70
N ALA A 227 3.24 -7.24 1.79
CA ALA A 227 2.12 -8.04 1.30
C ALA A 227 1.44 -8.90 2.37
N PHE A 228 2.02 -8.99 3.58
CA PHE A 228 1.40 -9.64 4.74
C PHE A 228 0.27 -8.81 5.35
N THR A 229 0.11 -7.55 5.03
CA THR A 229 -1.03 -6.73 5.46
C THR A 229 -2.31 -7.21 4.78
N ASP A 230 -2.87 -8.28 5.33
CA ASP A 230 -4.06 -8.98 4.85
C ASP A 230 -4.64 -9.76 6.04
N GLY A 231 -5.88 -9.48 6.44
CA GLY A 231 -6.51 -10.11 7.59
C GLY A 231 -6.49 -11.63 7.56
N ALA A 232 -6.60 -12.23 6.37
CA ALA A 232 -6.54 -13.67 6.19
C ALA A 232 -5.17 -14.26 6.57
N GLN A 233 -4.07 -13.52 6.39
CA GLN A 233 -2.72 -13.96 6.79
C GLN A 233 -2.58 -14.10 8.32
N PHE A 234 -3.37 -13.34 9.07
CA PHE A 234 -3.39 -13.34 10.54
C PHE A 234 -4.54 -14.18 11.13
N GLY A 235 -5.32 -14.87 10.31
CA GLY A 235 -6.47 -15.65 10.78
C GLY A 235 -7.64 -14.77 11.25
N MET A 236 -7.67 -13.50 10.89
CA MET A 236 -8.73 -12.54 11.26
C MET A 236 -9.95 -12.58 10.32
N GLY A 237 -9.93 -13.47 9.33
CA GLY A 237 -10.99 -13.57 8.32
C GLY A 237 -10.85 -12.53 7.22
N ALA A 238 -12.01 -12.09 6.69
CA ALA A 238 -12.05 -11.07 5.64
C ALA A 238 -11.84 -9.68 6.21
N GLU A 239 -11.21 -8.80 5.43
CA GLU A 239 -11.10 -7.38 5.73
C GLU A 239 -11.83 -6.53 4.70
N ILE A 240 -12.31 -5.36 5.10
CA ILE A 240 -12.94 -4.39 4.20
C ILE A 240 -11.86 -3.53 3.54
N GLY A 241 -10.80 -3.22 4.26
CA GLY A 241 -9.65 -2.45 3.80
C GLY A 241 -8.84 -1.92 4.97
N ILE A 242 -7.61 -1.51 4.71
CA ILE A 242 -6.73 -0.91 5.71
C ILE A 242 -6.91 0.60 5.69
N SER A 243 -7.30 1.18 6.84
CA SER A 243 -7.38 2.63 7.02
C SER A 243 -6.04 3.19 7.46
N THR A 244 -5.62 4.28 6.83
CA THR A 244 -4.46 5.06 7.24
C THR A 244 -4.81 6.13 8.29
N GLN A 245 -6.11 6.32 8.58
CA GLN A 245 -6.57 7.17 9.67
C GLN A 245 -6.25 6.56 11.03
N LYS A 246 -6.05 7.43 12.05
CA LYS A 246 -5.79 7.01 13.44
C LYS A 246 -7.09 6.81 14.24
N LEU A 247 -8.09 6.19 13.62
CA LEU A 247 -9.32 5.76 14.28
C LEU A 247 -9.11 4.38 14.93
N HIS A 248 -10.05 3.99 15.79
CA HIS A 248 -9.97 2.72 16.52
C HIS A 248 -9.86 1.50 15.58
N ALA A 249 -10.67 1.44 14.52
CA ALA A 249 -10.63 0.37 13.54
C ALA A 249 -9.78 0.78 12.33
N ARG A 250 -8.66 0.11 12.10
CA ARG A 250 -7.75 0.36 10.96
C ARG A 250 -7.84 -0.71 9.87
N GLY A 251 -8.58 -1.77 10.10
CA GLY A 251 -8.76 -2.85 9.14
C GLY A 251 -9.63 -3.96 9.65
#